data_0dcd50ca04289b1e2ebed3113587f652
#
_entry.id   0dcd50ca04289b1e2ebed3113587f652
#
_cell.length_a   1.000
_cell.length_b   1.000
_cell.length_c   1.000
_cell.angle_alpha   90.00
_cell.angle_beta   90.00
_cell.angle_gamma   90.00
#
_symmetry.space_group_name_H-M   'P 1'
#
loop_
_entity.id
_entity.type
_entity.pdbx_description
1 polymer ?
#
loop_
_entity_poly.entity_id
_entity_poly.type
_entity_poly.pdbx_seq_one_letter_code
_entity_poly.pdbx_strand_id
1 'polypeptide(L)'
;MNKDELRIRIIPEDGQVFIETHTDGIVKCKEIQEDALLDCIKNSAMRDYVNSGLLPSDCIHVKIHPNGNKEYCLWYPHLYADISYHETAYPNFPLPRLVFAFHADTEGKISGCRMGVVANERPTMNSVMYCYPFSNVSGAKGEICI
;
A
#
# COMPACT_ATOMS: atom_id res chain seq x y z
N MET A 1 -15.38 31.59 -0.51
CA MET A 1 -14.42 30.47 -0.30
C MET A 1 -13.24 31.05 0.48
N ASN A 2 -13.25 30.94 1.82
CA ASN A 2 -12.10 31.34 2.63
C ASN A 2 -10.98 30.34 2.32
N LYS A 3 -9.89 30.87 1.81
CA LYS A 3 -8.66 30.07 1.63
C LYS A 3 -7.88 30.15 2.93
N ASP A 4 -7.69 29.01 3.57
CA ASP A 4 -6.69 28.88 4.63
C ASP A 4 -5.32 29.16 4.02
N GLU A 5 -4.59 30.10 4.63
CA GLU A 5 -3.27 30.51 4.15
C GLU A 5 -2.25 30.25 5.24
N LEU A 6 -1.15 29.57 4.85
CA LEU A 6 0.02 29.37 5.69
C LEU A 6 1.13 30.31 5.21
N ARG A 7 1.68 31.14 6.10
CA ARG A 7 2.81 32.00 5.80
C ARG A 7 3.97 31.66 6.73
N ILE A 8 5.17 31.60 6.16
CA ILE A 8 6.41 31.47 6.91
C ILE A 8 7.14 32.80 6.77
N ARG A 9 7.43 33.43 7.91
CA ARG A 9 8.19 34.67 7.97
C ARG A 9 9.51 34.42 8.69
N ILE A 10 10.60 34.77 8.05
CA ILE A 10 11.97 34.68 8.60
C ILE A 10 12.44 36.10 8.85
N ILE A 11 12.96 36.40 10.06
CA ILE A 11 13.60 37.65 10.40
C ILE A 11 15.10 37.42 10.38
N PRO A 12 15.83 37.91 9.37
CA PRO A 12 17.23 37.56 9.17
C PRO A 12 18.17 38.10 10.27
N GLU A 13 17.79 39.22 10.91
CA GLU A 13 18.61 39.91 11.90
C GLU A 13 18.73 39.11 13.21
N ASP A 14 17.69 38.38 13.57
CA ASP A 14 17.62 37.63 14.82
C ASP A 14 17.57 36.09 14.63
N GLY A 15 17.55 35.62 13.38
CA GLY A 15 17.39 34.20 13.06
C GLY A 15 16.02 33.62 13.50
N GLN A 16 15.05 34.47 13.80
CA GLN A 16 13.73 34.05 14.28
C GLN A 16 12.85 33.66 13.11
N VAL A 17 12.15 32.55 13.28
CA VAL A 17 11.20 32.02 12.31
C VAL A 17 9.80 31.98 12.91
N PHE A 18 8.84 32.56 12.20
CA PHE A 18 7.44 32.57 12.59
C PHE A 18 6.58 31.83 11.56
N ILE A 19 5.69 30.98 12.05
CA ILE A 19 4.61 30.39 11.26
C ILE A 19 3.32 31.14 11.57
N GLU A 20 2.70 31.71 10.55
CA GLU A 20 1.40 32.37 10.63
C GLU A 20 0.38 31.53 9.87
N THR A 21 -0.69 31.14 10.57
CA THR A 21 -1.85 30.48 9.96
C THR A 21 -3.02 31.44 9.96
N HIS A 22 -3.63 31.62 8.79
CA HIS A 22 -4.80 32.46 8.60
C HIS A 22 -6.00 31.57 8.31
N THR A 23 -6.91 31.45 9.29
CA THR A 23 -8.13 30.64 9.15
C THR A 23 -9.31 31.48 9.64
N ASP A 24 -10.31 31.66 8.79
CA ASP A 24 -11.55 32.39 9.10
C ASP A 24 -11.34 33.78 9.71
N GLY A 25 -10.34 34.51 9.23
CA GLY A 25 -9.99 35.85 9.72
C GLY A 25 -9.21 35.86 11.04
N ILE A 26 -8.90 34.71 11.60
CA ILE A 26 -8.05 34.56 12.79
C ILE A 26 -6.62 34.29 12.33
N VAL A 27 -5.67 35.11 12.83
CA VAL A 27 -4.25 34.92 12.60
C VAL A 27 -3.64 34.31 13.88
N LYS A 28 -3.10 33.10 13.74
CA LYS A 28 -2.28 32.48 14.78
C LYS A 28 -0.83 32.56 14.36
N CYS A 29 0.02 33.10 15.23
CA CYS A 29 1.46 33.21 15.01
C CYS A 29 2.19 32.34 16.04
N LYS A 30 3.12 31.52 15.60
CA LYS A 30 3.96 30.67 16.45
C LYS A 30 5.42 30.86 16.04
N GLU A 31 6.26 31.17 17.01
CA GLU A 31 7.72 31.16 16.86
C GLU A 31 8.20 29.70 16.85
N ILE A 32 9.12 29.38 15.95
CA ILE A 32 9.77 28.07 15.87
C ILE A 32 11.29 28.27 15.71
N GLN A 33 12.06 27.27 16.14
CA GLN A 33 13.49 27.24 15.92
C GLN A 33 13.79 26.98 14.44
N GLU A 34 14.86 27.60 13.92
CA GLU A 34 15.28 27.43 12.52
C GLU A 34 15.54 25.96 12.18
N ASP A 35 16.21 25.22 13.06
CA ASP A 35 16.47 23.78 12.88
C ASP A 35 15.17 22.99 12.76
N ALA A 36 14.15 23.30 13.56
CA ALA A 36 12.84 22.64 13.48
C ALA A 36 12.14 22.94 12.15
N LEU A 37 12.27 24.17 11.61
CA LEU A 37 11.75 24.48 10.28
C LEU A 37 12.48 23.69 9.19
N LEU A 38 13.82 23.68 9.25
CA LEU A 38 14.64 22.95 8.28
C LEU A 38 14.34 21.45 8.29
N ASP A 39 14.14 20.86 9.46
CA ASP A 39 13.75 19.47 9.60
C ASP A 39 12.34 19.21 9.05
N CYS A 40 11.39 20.08 9.30
CA CYS A 40 10.07 19.99 8.68
C CYS A 40 10.13 20.07 7.15
N ILE A 41 10.93 20.99 6.61
CA ILE A 41 11.11 21.15 5.16
C ILE A 41 11.81 19.91 4.57
N LYS A 42 12.89 19.44 5.20
CA LYS A 42 13.60 18.22 4.78
C LYS A 42 12.66 17.02 4.78
N ASN A 43 11.91 16.82 5.86
CA ASN A 43 10.96 15.70 5.99
C ASN A 43 9.77 15.80 5.02
N SER A 44 9.32 17.01 4.67
CA SER A 44 8.27 17.22 3.68
C SER A 44 8.76 17.17 2.24
N ALA A 45 10.02 17.55 2.01
CA ALA A 45 10.67 17.49 0.69
C ALA A 45 11.25 16.11 0.37
N MET A 46 11.63 15.34 1.37
CA MET A 46 11.90 13.91 1.23
C MET A 46 10.58 13.19 0.97
N ARG A 47 10.15 13.19 -0.28
CA ARG A 47 9.38 12.08 -0.79
C ARG A 47 10.35 10.91 -0.76
N ASP A 48 10.30 10.14 0.31
CA ASP A 48 10.99 8.88 0.38
C ASP A 48 10.54 8.08 -0.82
N TYR A 49 11.42 7.94 -1.81
CA TYR A 49 11.22 7.00 -2.88
C TYR A 49 11.27 5.63 -2.22
N VAL A 50 10.11 5.08 -1.96
CA VAL A 50 10.05 3.71 -1.45
C VAL A 50 10.42 2.81 -2.60
N ASN A 51 11.66 2.34 -2.59
CA ASN A 51 12.09 1.33 -3.54
C ASN A 51 11.36 0.02 -3.19
N SER A 52 10.51 -0.45 -4.10
CA SER A 52 9.80 -1.73 -3.94
C SER A 52 10.75 -2.93 -3.92
N GLY A 53 12.01 -2.75 -4.34
CA GLY A 53 12.92 -3.85 -4.66
C GLY A 53 12.55 -4.56 -5.97
N LEU A 54 13.15 -5.71 -6.20
CA LEU A 54 12.77 -6.57 -7.33
C LEU A 54 11.40 -7.17 -7.05
N LEU A 55 10.48 -6.98 -7.98
CA LEU A 55 9.14 -7.54 -7.91
C LEU A 55 9.11 -8.91 -8.59
N PRO A 56 8.30 -9.86 -8.09
CA PRO A 56 8.01 -11.10 -8.80
C PRO A 56 7.47 -10.82 -10.22
N SER A 57 7.73 -11.70 -11.16
CA SER A 57 7.35 -11.53 -12.58
C SER A 57 5.84 -11.32 -12.77
N ASP A 58 5.04 -11.94 -11.94
CA ASP A 58 3.57 -11.89 -12.00
C ASP A 58 2.97 -10.85 -11.05
N CYS A 59 3.78 -9.96 -10.48
CA CYS A 59 3.31 -8.87 -9.65
C CYS A 59 2.63 -7.82 -10.53
N ILE A 60 1.33 -7.60 -10.27
CA ILE A 60 0.50 -6.65 -11.01
C ILE A 60 0.28 -5.34 -10.26
N HIS A 61 0.45 -5.34 -8.94
CA HIS A 61 0.26 -4.16 -8.10
C HIS A 61 1.03 -4.28 -6.80
N VAL A 62 1.57 -3.15 -6.33
CA VAL A 62 2.16 -3.02 -5.00
C VAL A 62 1.55 -1.81 -4.32
N LYS A 63 1.01 -2.01 -3.13
CA LYS A 63 0.55 -0.94 -2.25
C LYS A 63 1.52 -0.79 -1.08
N ILE A 64 1.96 0.42 -0.82
CA ILE A 64 2.85 0.75 0.29
C ILE A 64 2.05 1.58 1.29
N HIS A 65 2.00 1.11 2.52
CA HIS A 65 1.32 1.78 3.61
C HIS A 65 2.24 2.82 4.28
N PRO A 66 1.69 3.87 4.92
CA PRO A 66 2.48 4.90 5.60
C PRO A 66 3.41 4.36 6.69
N ASN A 67 3.07 3.23 7.30
CA ASN A 67 3.90 2.54 8.29
C ASN A 67 5.02 1.66 7.68
N GLY A 68 5.19 1.67 6.35
CA GLY A 68 6.19 0.89 5.65
C GLY A 68 5.79 -0.54 5.28
N ASN A 69 4.65 -1.04 5.77
CA ASN A 69 4.11 -2.34 5.35
C ASN A 69 3.75 -2.32 3.88
N LYS A 70 3.81 -3.47 3.23
CA LYS A 70 3.56 -3.62 1.80
C LYS A 70 2.48 -4.66 1.55
N GLU A 71 1.71 -4.46 0.49
CA GLU A 71 0.79 -5.44 -0.04
C GLU A 71 1.17 -5.70 -1.50
N TYR A 72 1.52 -6.95 -1.82
CA TYR A 72 1.87 -7.39 -3.16
C TYR A 72 0.71 -8.15 -3.77
N CYS A 73 0.22 -7.69 -4.92
CA CYS A 73 -0.78 -8.42 -5.70
C CYS A 73 -0.11 -9.17 -6.84
N LEU A 74 -0.26 -10.47 -6.83
CA LEU A 74 0.28 -11.39 -7.82
C LEU A 74 -0.86 -11.99 -8.65
N TRP A 75 -0.70 -11.99 -9.95
CA TRP A 75 -1.63 -12.65 -10.86
C TRP A 75 -1.11 -14.02 -11.25
N TYR A 76 -1.93 -15.05 -11.02
CA TYR A 76 -1.65 -16.41 -11.41
C TYR A 76 -2.54 -16.80 -12.61
N PRO A 77 -2.02 -16.70 -13.84
CA PRO A 77 -2.80 -16.90 -15.06
C PRO A 77 -2.99 -18.36 -15.45
N HIS A 78 -2.35 -19.27 -14.74
CA HIS A 78 -2.36 -20.70 -15.10
C HIS A 78 -3.74 -21.30 -14.85
N LEU A 79 -4.19 -22.10 -15.82
CA LEU A 79 -5.48 -22.79 -15.78
C LEU A 79 -5.38 -24.20 -15.19
N TYR A 80 -4.17 -24.70 -15.01
CA TYR A 80 -3.89 -26.03 -14.50
C TYR A 80 -2.71 -25.99 -13.54
N ALA A 81 -2.78 -26.82 -12.50
CA ALA A 81 -1.68 -27.02 -11.56
C ALA A 81 -1.74 -28.44 -11.00
N ASP A 82 -0.58 -28.96 -10.63
CA ASP A 82 -0.50 -30.15 -9.82
C ASP A 82 -0.80 -29.76 -8.36
N ILE A 83 -1.85 -30.30 -7.78
CA ILE A 83 -2.24 -30.04 -6.42
C ILE A 83 -2.25 -31.32 -5.59
N SER A 84 -2.10 -31.17 -4.29
CA SER A 84 -2.28 -32.27 -3.32
C SER A 84 -3.32 -31.85 -2.28
N TYR A 85 -4.25 -32.74 -1.99
CA TYR A 85 -5.27 -32.55 -0.97
C TYR A 85 -5.50 -33.84 -0.20
N HIS A 86 -5.38 -33.80 1.12
CA HIS A 86 -5.46 -34.99 2.00
C HIS A 86 -4.63 -36.17 1.49
N GLU A 87 -3.33 -35.96 1.24
CA GLU A 87 -2.39 -36.98 0.76
C GLU A 87 -2.68 -37.53 -0.66
N THR A 88 -3.74 -37.05 -1.30
CA THR A 88 -4.08 -37.44 -2.67
C THR A 88 -3.54 -36.40 -3.64
N ALA A 89 -2.76 -36.84 -4.61
CA ALA A 89 -2.25 -35.99 -5.69
C ALA A 89 -3.28 -35.88 -6.84
N TYR A 90 -3.49 -34.69 -7.30
CA TYR A 90 -4.35 -34.36 -8.44
C TYR A 90 -3.48 -33.67 -9.50
N PRO A 91 -2.88 -34.42 -10.41
CA PRO A 91 -2.05 -33.82 -11.46
C PRO A 91 -2.95 -33.08 -12.47
N ASN A 92 -2.43 -31.98 -12.98
CA ASN A 92 -3.11 -31.20 -14.01
C ASN A 92 -4.53 -30.79 -13.62
N PHE A 93 -4.75 -30.43 -12.35
CA PHE A 93 -6.04 -30.03 -11.84
C PHE A 93 -6.45 -28.67 -12.44
N PRO A 94 -7.68 -28.51 -12.95
CA PRO A 94 -8.13 -27.25 -13.51
C PRO A 94 -8.33 -26.21 -12.40
N LEU A 95 -7.68 -25.05 -12.58
CA LEU A 95 -7.83 -23.90 -11.69
C LEU A 95 -8.40 -22.71 -12.45
N PRO A 96 -9.25 -21.90 -11.81
CA PRO A 96 -9.55 -20.58 -12.34
C PRO A 96 -8.31 -19.69 -12.27
N ARG A 97 -8.29 -18.60 -13.03
CA ARG A 97 -7.26 -17.59 -12.86
C ARG A 97 -7.39 -16.90 -11.51
N LEU A 98 -6.28 -16.75 -10.83
CA LEU A 98 -6.25 -16.29 -9.45
C LEU A 98 -5.47 -14.98 -9.32
N VAL A 99 -5.86 -14.18 -8.33
CA VAL A 99 -5.07 -13.07 -7.81
C VAL A 99 -4.84 -13.32 -6.34
N PHE A 100 -3.59 -13.21 -5.92
CA PHE A 100 -3.16 -13.29 -4.54
C PHE A 100 -2.75 -11.91 -4.06
N ALA A 101 -3.12 -11.54 -2.83
CA ALA A 101 -2.65 -10.35 -2.15
C ALA A 101 -1.92 -10.75 -0.87
N PHE A 102 -0.60 -10.56 -0.86
CA PHE A 102 0.26 -10.87 0.27
C PHE A 102 0.56 -9.61 1.07
N HIS A 103 0.31 -9.65 2.36
CA HIS A 103 0.70 -8.61 3.30
C HIS A 103 2.08 -8.91 3.86
N ALA A 104 3.02 -7.99 3.69
CA ALA A 104 4.36 -8.05 4.24
C ALA A 104 4.59 -6.89 5.20
N ASP A 105 5.26 -7.16 6.32
CA ASP A 105 5.71 -6.12 7.23
C ASP A 105 6.96 -5.39 6.68
N THR A 106 7.52 -4.47 7.47
CA THR A 106 8.71 -3.70 7.13
C THR A 106 9.98 -4.55 6.97
N GLU A 107 10.00 -5.73 7.59
CA GLU A 107 11.12 -6.69 7.52
C GLU A 107 10.94 -7.69 6.36
N GLY A 108 9.79 -7.63 5.66
CA GLY A 108 9.47 -8.52 4.55
C GLY A 108 8.83 -9.84 4.97
N LYS A 109 8.45 -9.99 6.25
CA LYS A 109 7.74 -11.18 6.74
C LYS A 109 6.28 -11.13 6.29
N ILE A 110 5.80 -12.22 5.70
CA ILE A 110 4.40 -12.36 5.30
C ILE A 110 3.52 -12.55 6.53
N SER A 111 2.55 -11.67 6.71
CA SER A 111 1.61 -11.67 7.83
C SER A 111 0.19 -12.08 7.45
N GLY A 112 -0.09 -12.21 6.17
CA GLY A 112 -1.40 -12.63 5.67
C GLY A 112 -1.43 -12.77 4.16
N CYS A 113 -2.39 -13.54 3.68
CA CYS A 113 -2.65 -13.71 2.26
C CYS A 113 -4.15 -13.72 1.99
N ARG A 114 -4.54 -13.09 0.90
CA ARG A 114 -5.90 -13.16 0.35
C ARG A 114 -5.86 -13.69 -1.06
N MET A 115 -6.95 -14.32 -1.48
CA MET A 115 -7.08 -14.85 -2.82
C MET A 115 -8.47 -14.56 -3.37
N GLY A 116 -8.50 -14.29 -4.67
CA GLY A 116 -9.75 -14.17 -5.43
C GLY A 116 -9.61 -14.76 -6.81
N VAL A 117 -10.75 -15.09 -7.40
CA VAL A 117 -10.86 -15.55 -8.78
C VAL A 117 -11.14 -14.37 -9.68
N VAL A 118 -10.49 -14.30 -10.82
CA VAL A 118 -10.73 -13.28 -11.85
C VAL A 118 -11.19 -13.93 -13.16
N ALA A 119 -11.88 -13.15 -13.98
CA ALA A 119 -12.25 -13.58 -15.34
C ALA A 119 -10.99 -13.78 -16.20
N ASN A 120 -11.19 -14.23 -17.44
CA ASN A 120 -10.15 -14.74 -18.33
C ASN A 120 -9.13 -13.73 -18.85
N GLU A 121 -9.16 -12.48 -18.38
CA GLU A 121 -8.27 -11.41 -18.82
C GLU A 121 -7.28 -11.02 -17.72
N ARG A 122 -6.18 -10.37 -18.12
CA ARG A 122 -5.26 -9.79 -17.14
C ARG A 122 -6.01 -8.77 -16.28
N PRO A 123 -5.94 -8.89 -14.94
CA PRO A 123 -6.69 -8.02 -14.06
C PRO A 123 -6.30 -6.54 -14.21
N THR A 124 -7.30 -5.68 -14.06
CA THR A 124 -7.18 -4.23 -13.95
C THR A 124 -7.76 -3.78 -12.62
N MET A 125 -7.63 -2.49 -12.30
CA MET A 125 -8.22 -1.92 -11.08
C MET A 125 -9.75 -2.04 -11.01
N ASN A 126 -10.41 -2.26 -12.17
CA ASN A 126 -11.86 -2.39 -12.26
C ASN A 126 -12.32 -3.84 -12.44
N SER A 127 -11.41 -4.81 -12.38
CA SER A 127 -11.77 -6.21 -12.55
C SER A 127 -12.61 -6.71 -11.37
N VAL A 128 -13.66 -7.42 -11.70
CA VAL A 128 -14.51 -8.09 -10.69
C VAL A 128 -13.78 -9.29 -10.14
N MET A 129 -13.74 -9.39 -8.80
CA MET A 129 -13.18 -10.51 -8.08
C MET A 129 -14.31 -11.41 -7.58
N TYR A 130 -14.16 -12.70 -7.80
CA TYR A 130 -15.09 -13.73 -7.33
C TYR A 130 -14.47 -14.52 -6.18
N CYS A 131 -15.32 -15.05 -5.31
CA CYS A 131 -14.87 -15.94 -4.24
C CYS A 131 -14.25 -17.22 -4.81
N TYR A 132 -13.18 -17.67 -4.16
CA TYR A 132 -12.60 -18.98 -4.48
C TYR A 132 -13.50 -20.09 -3.94
N PRO A 133 -13.86 -21.10 -4.77
CA PRO A 133 -14.91 -22.06 -4.42
C PRO A 133 -14.45 -23.21 -3.52
N PHE A 134 -13.15 -23.35 -3.26
CA PHE A 134 -12.62 -24.47 -2.50
C PHE A 134 -12.32 -24.10 -1.04
N SER A 135 -12.01 -25.10 -0.21
CA SER A 135 -11.67 -24.95 1.21
C SER A 135 -10.40 -24.14 1.45
N ASN A 136 -10.16 -23.76 2.72
CA ASN A 136 -9.04 -22.96 3.21
C ASN A 136 -9.04 -21.47 2.80
N VAL A 137 -10.10 -20.99 2.17
CA VAL A 137 -10.32 -19.58 1.90
C VAL A 137 -11.57 -19.13 2.62
N SER A 138 -11.46 -18.19 3.54
CA SER A 138 -12.57 -17.76 4.37
C SER A 138 -13.38 -16.66 3.71
N GLY A 139 -14.71 -16.91 3.59
CA GLY A 139 -15.75 -15.92 3.38
C GLY A 139 -15.55 -14.94 2.22
N ALA A 140 -16.31 -13.84 2.27
CA ALA A 140 -16.33 -12.81 1.24
C ALA A 140 -15.01 -12.02 1.09
N LYS A 141 -14.08 -12.15 2.04
CA LYS A 141 -12.79 -11.45 2.02
C LYS A 141 -11.67 -12.22 1.36
N GLY A 142 -11.87 -13.51 1.07
CA GLY A 142 -10.88 -14.36 0.42
C GLY A 142 -9.61 -14.60 1.26
N GLU A 143 -9.69 -14.52 2.59
CA GLU A 143 -8.55 -14.74 3.47
C GLU A 143 -8.12 -16.21 3.46
N ILE A 144 -6.84 -16.47 3.26
CA ILE A 144 -6.26 -17.81 3.29
C ILE A 144 -5.76 -18.08 4.71
N CYS A 145 -6.11 -19.21 5.25
CA CYS A 145 -5.56 -19.70 6.51
C CYS A 145 -4.16 -20.24 6.25
N ILE A 146 -3.13 -19.52 6.73
CA ILE A 146 -1.70 -19.90 6.66
C ILE A 146 -1.22 -20.29 8.03
#